data_47979fce3bd766f929273246056baab2
#
_entry.id   47979fce3bd766f929273246056baab2
#
_cell.length_a   1.000
_cell.length_b   1.000
_cell.length_c   1.000
_cell.angle_alpha   90.00
_cell.angle_beta   90.00
_cell.angle_gamma   90.00
#
_symmetry.space_group_name_H-M   'P 1'
#
loop_
_entity.id
_entity.type
_entity.pdbx_description
1 polymer ?
#
loop_
_entity_poly.entity_id
_entity_poly.type
_entity_poly.pdbx_seq_one_letter_code
_entity_poly.pdbx_strand_id
1 'polypeptide(L)' 'SHYWWQGAVERGEEVVMIIKTRSSLAGRVSTAVKEMHSYTTPAISVIPIESMDKDYFAWLLAETGHFEKTED' A
#
# COMPACT_ATOMS: atom_id res chain seq x y z
N SER A 1 15.74 1.40 -12.21
CA SER A 1 14.96 0.78 -11.22
C SER A 1 13.57 1.39 -11.10
N HIS A 2 13.37 2.57 -11.63
CA HIS A 2 12.05 3.19 -11.55
C HIS A 2 11.50 3.49 -12.93
N TYR A 3 11.90 2.73 -13.90
CA TYR A 3 11.50 3.01 -15.26
C TYR A 3 10.06 2.81 -15.52
N TRP A 4 9.48 1.81 -14.93
CA TRP A 4 8.08 1.57 -15.16
C TRP A 4 7.22 2.59 -14.42
N TRP A 5 7.83 3.46 -13.67
CA TRP A 5 7.14 4.58 -13.06
C TRP A 5 7.11 5.81 -13.91
N GLN A 6 7.83 5.80 -14.99
CA GLN A 6 8.10 7.02 -15.70
C GLN A 6 6.87 7.75 -16.18
N GLY A 7 5.83 6.99 -16.50
CA GLY A 7 4.60 7.64 -16.92
C GLY A 7 4.09 8.61 -15.88
N ALA A 8 4.11 8.20 -14.62
CA ALA A 8 3.66 9.06 -13.54
C ALA A 8 4.68 10.13 -13.23
N VAL A 9 5.95 9.77 -13.26
CA VAL A 9 7.02 10.69 -12.92
C VAL A 9 7.10 11.85 -13.89
N GLU A 10 6.83 11.59 -15.15
CA GLU A 10 6.93 12.62 -16.17
C GLU A 10 5.99 13.77 -15.93
N ARG A 11 4.94 13.55 -15.22
CA ARG A 11 4.02 14.63 -14.95
C ARG A 11 4.56 15.61 -13.94
N GLY A 12 5.60 15.22 -13.22
CA GLY A 12 6.29 16.14 -12.36
C GLY A 12 5.59 16.49 -11.08
N GLU A 13 4.30 16.30 -11.01
CA GLU A 13 3.55 16.66 -9.83
C GLU A 13 2.89 15.50 -9.14
N GLU A 14 3.02 14.32 -9.70
CA GLU A 14 2.41 13.16 -9.10
C GLU A 14 3.32 12.57 -8.06
N VAL A 15 2.70 12.10 -6.99
CA VAL A 15 3.41 11.45 -5.91
C VAL A 15 2.97 9.99 -5.89
N VAL A 16 3.93 9.08 -5.86
CA VAL A 16 3.64 7.66 -5.78
C VAL A 16 3.94 7.21 -4.36
N MET A 17 2.93 6.63 -3.71
CA MET A 17 3.09 6.12 -2.37
C MET A 17 2.99 4.60 -2.43
N ILE A 18 3.98 3.94 -1.86
CA ILE A 18 3.99 2.49 -1.80
C ILE A 18 3.77 2.08 -0.36
N ILE A 19 2.69 1.36 -0.11
CA ILE A 19 2.33 0.93 1.23
C ILE A 19 2.43 -0.58 1.26
N LYS A 20 3.18 -1.10 2.22
CA LYS A 20 3.34 -2.53 2.40
C LYS A 20 2.54 -2.96 3.61
N THR A 21 1.68 -3.95 3.42
CA THR A 21 0.85 -4.42 4.51
C THR A 21 0.47 -5.87 4.24
N ARG A 22 -0.17 -6.51 5.21
CA ARG A 22 -0.68 -7.86 4.98
C ARG A 22 -1.97 -7.78 4.18
N SER A 23 -2.24 -8.83 3.43
CA SER A 23 -3.35 -8.79 2.49
C SER A 23 -4.70 -8.58 3.17
N SER A 24 -4.86 -9.04 4.39
CA SER A 24 -6.12 -8.88 5.09
C SER A 24 -6.42 -7.42 5.43
N LEU A 25 -5.42 -6.54 5.39
CA LEU A 25 -5.61 -5.13 5.69
C LEU A 25 -5.70 -4.27 4.46
N ALA A 26 -5.55 -4.85 3.26
CA ALA A 26 -5.50 -4.04 2.05
C ALA A 26 -6.76 -3.22 1.85
N GLY A 27 -7.93 -3.80 2.17
CA GLY A 27 -9.17 -3.07 2.02
C GLY A 27 -9.26 -1.87 2.93
N ARG A 28 -8.81 -2.02 4.17
CA ARG A 28 -8.82 -0.91 5.12
C ARG A 28 -7.87 0.19 4.71
N VAL A 29 -6.70 -0.19 4.18
CA VAL A 29 -5.76 0.79 3.70
C VAL A 29 -6.35 1.57 2.53
N SER A 30 -6.96 0.86 1.59
CA SER A 30 -7.59 1.52 0.44
C SER A 30 -8.67 2.49 0.89
N THR A 31 -9.48 2.10 1.85
CA THR A 31 -10.53 2.96 2.36
C THR A 31 -9.94 4.21 3.00
N ALA A 32 -8.88 4.05 3.79
CA ALA A 32 -8.25 5.18 4.45
C ALA A 32 -7.66 6.16 3.43
N VAL A 33 -7.04 5.62 2.39
CA VAL A 33 -6.47 6.49 1.36
C VAL A 33 -7.57 7.26 0.63
N LYS A 34 -8.67 6.58 0.32
CA LYS A 34 -9.77 7.26 -0.35
C LYS A 34 -10.34 8.37 0.49
N GLU A 35 -10.43 8.15 1.79
CA GLU A 35 -10.95 9.19 2.67
C GLU A 35 -10.09 10.42 2.70
N MET A 36 -8.78 10.23 2.54
CA MET A 36 -7.88 11.36 2.50
C MET A 36 -7.95 12.12 1.17
N HIS A 37 -8.58 11.53 0.18
CA HIS A 37 -8.69 12.14 -1.15
C HIS A 37 -10.15 12.33 -1.51
N SER A 38 -10.90 12.96 -0.62
CA SER A 38 -12.34 13.04 -0.79
C SER A 38 -12.77 13.87 -2.02
N TYR A 39 -11.91 14.73 -2.50
CA TYR A 39 -12.25 15.56 -3.65
C TYR A 39 -11.62 15.09 -4.94
N THR A 40 -10.88 14.00 -4.92
CA THR A 40 -10.21 13.49 -6.11
C THR A 40 -10.38 11.99 -6.17
N THR A 41 -10.04 11.44 -7.31
CA THR A 41 -10.08 10.00 -7.48
C THR A 41 -8.64 9.48 -7.45
N PRO A 42 -8.20 8.90 -6.35
CA PRO A 42 -6.84 8.39 -6.29
C PRO A 42 -6.71 7.10 -7.10
N ALA A 43 -5.56 6.92 -7.69
CA ALA A 43 -5.26 5.68 -8.40
C ALA A 43 -4.71 4.69 -7.39
N ILE A 44 -5.55 3.76 -6.96
CA ILE A 44 -5.18 2.78 -5.96
C ILE A 44 -5.11 1.42 -6.62
N SER A 45 -3.96 0.79 -6.53
CA SER A 45 -3.77 -0.56 -7.05
C SER A 45 -3.22 -1.43 -5.94
N VAL A 46 -3.77 -2.63 -5.82
CA VAL A 46 -3.27 -3.60 -4.84
C VAL A 46 -2.51 -4.65 -5.61
N ILE A 47 -1.23 -4.79 -5.27
CA ILE A 47 -0.35 -5.70 -5.98
C ILE A 47 0.11 -6.77 -5.01
N PRO A 48 -0.24 -8.03 -5.27
CA PRO A 48 0.23 -9.10 -4.41
C PRO A 48 1.73 -9.29 -4.55
N ILE A 49 2.39 -9.54 -3.45
CA ILE A 49 3.81 -9.81 -3.45
C ILE A 49 4.01 -11.30 -3.47
N GLU A 50 4.69 -11.79 -4.49
CA GLU A 50 4.85 -13.21 -4.69
C GLU A 50 5.80 -13.82 -3.67
N SER A 51 6.89 -13.13 -3.36
CA SER A 51 7.83 -13.62 -2.37
C SER A 51 8.50 -12.44 -1.70
N MET A 52 9.01 -12.67 -0.53
CA MET A 52 9.59 -11.62 0.27
C MET A 52 10.67 -12.23 1.15
N ASP A 53 11.67 -11.44 1.47
CA ASP A 53 12.67 -11.86 2.42
C ASP A 53 12.00 -12.32 3.71
N LYS A 54 12.47 -13.44 4.24
CA LYS A 54 11.84 -14.06 5.38
C LYS A 54 11.82 -13.16 6.62
N ASP A 55 12.92 -12.50 6.88
CA ASP A 55 13.00 -11.67 8.08
C ASP A 55 12.16 -10.41 7.93
N TYR A 56 12.17 -9.85 6.75
CA TYR A 56 11.36 -8.68 6.49
C TYR A 56 9.87 -9.02 6.58
N PHE A 57 9.50 -10.18 6.08
CA PHE A 57 8.12 -10.62 6.15
C PHE A 57 7.66 -10.79 7.59
N ALA A 58 8.51 -11.39 8.42
CA ALA A 58 8.19 -11.56 9.84
C ALA A 58 8.01 -10.21 10.52
N TRP A 59 8.86 -9.26 10.20
CA TRP A 59 8.73 -7.93 10.75
C TRP A 59 7.42 -7.27 10.32
N LEU A 60 7.10 -7.40 9.04
CA LEU A 60 5.87 -6.80 8.52
C LEU A 60 4.64 -7.36 9.21
N LEU A 61 4.60 -8.68 9.40
CA LEU A 61 3.48 -9.29 10.08
C LEU A 61 3.38 -8.83 11.52
N ALA A 62 4.51 -8.68 12.19
CA ALA A 62 4.50 -8.21 13.57
C ALA A 62 3.97 -6.80 13.66
N GLU A 63 4.35 -5.94 12.73
CA GLU A 63 3.93 -4.55 12.76
C GLU A 63 2.48 -4.35 12.43
N THR A 64 1.87 -5.28 11.72
CA THR A 64 0.49 -5.13 11.28
C THR A 64 -0.48 -6.03 12.03
N GLY A 65 0.01 -6.88 12.91
CA GLY A 65 -0.84 -7.89 13.54
C GLY A 65 -1.90 -7.32 14.46
N HIS A 66 -1.56 -6.29 15.20
CA HIS A 66 -2.51 -5.74 16.17
C HIS A 66 -3.69 -5.04 15.49
N PHE A 67 -3.52 -4.62 14.26
CA PHE A 67 -4.62 -4.01 13.54
C PHE A 67 -5.66 -5.05 13.15
N GLU A 68 -5.22 -6.26 12.86
CA GLU A 68 -6.17 -7.32 12.57
C GLU A 68 -6.99 -7.68 13.77
N LYS A 69 -6.39 -7.67 14.94
CA LYS A 69 -7.10 -8.04 16.16
C LYS A 69 -8.21 -7.07 16.47
N THR A 70 -8.04 -5.82 16.11
CA THR A 70 -9.03 -4.82 16.44
C THR A 70 -10.25 -4.89 15.54
N GLU A 71 -10.21 -5.73 14.54
CA GLU A 71 -11.34 -5.87 13.65
C GLU A 71 -12.45 -6.73 14.23
N ASP A 72 -12.11 -7.48 15.22
CA ASP A 72 -13.13 -8.32 15.85
C ASP A 72 -14.02 -7.51 16.73
#